data_71e6407b4f84753d51a13ea047c273ce
#
_entry.id   71e6407b4f84753d51a13ea047c273ce
#
_cell.length_a   1.000
_cell.length_b   1.000
_cell.length_c   1.000
_cell.angle_alpha   90.00
_cell.angle_beta   90.00
_cell.angle_gamma   90.00
#
_symmetry.space_group_name_H-M   'P 1'
#
loop_
_entity.id
_entity.type
_entity.pdbx_description
1 polymer ?
#
loop_
_entity_poly.entity_id
_entity_poly.type
_entity_poly.pdbx_seq_one_letter_code
_entity_poly.pdbx_strand_id
1 'polypeptide(L)'
;MQSEQDPDEKVTQHADDHTNDAMQDIAPTWKGLQDTFENETVHVSREHKEQSSTNTQPLTTEESRKSTDLPSKIGSYEIVAELGRGGMGVVYKARDLRLKRTVALKVILAGTHAADSERKRFQTEAESVARLKHQNIVQVYEVGESEGHPFLALEYCSGGSLADRLKGTRPSPREAAALVASLSDAMEHSHLAGVVHRDLKPANVLFDADGTPKIADFGLAKKLDEDEGHTRTGAIMGSLGYMSPEQASGQNANTNSQTDVYAMGAILYSLLAGHPPFQGSNAIETLNLVMIGEPIPIRRTNPTCPRDLETISLKCLNKLPSDRYPTSRDFHHDLTRYIKGEPIHARPSTTYEQLFSWCRRNPLPTTVAIASLLMLALLSASFAWIAHRNQSVIQTIETRDMRVEELRGKILYLDEVLTNSCALATLTDDSKWAERYQQYEPELIASIDEAVALVPDAKSELDKVNDANGQLIELEANAFALVKEGRSTEAWSLISSDTYQLKKRDYEHGLQVFSRKLRDHSEETVRAARSEAFAFLITAIVFAVLVLIFFAIGLYSFFRMIRKSDPSFS
;
A
#
# COMPACT_ATOMS: atom_id res chain seq x y z
N MET A 1 6.40 44.83 -22.71
CA MET A 1 5.30 44.70 -21.80
C MET A 1 4.15 44.10 -22.59
N GLN A 2 4.09 42.81 -22.64
CA GLN A 2 2.97 42.00 -23.13
C GLN A 2 2.85 40.82 -22.17
N SER A 3 1.70 40.71 -21.51
CA SER A 3 1.34 39.68 -20.57
C SER A 3 0.97 38.41 -21.32
N GLU A 4 1.68 37.33 -21.10
CA GLU A 4 1.29 35.96 -21.46
C GLU A 4 0.17 35.50 -20.53
N GLN A 5 -0.97 35.12 -21.11
CA GLN A 5 -2.08 34.45 -20.45
C GLN A 5 -1.89 32.93 -20.59
N ASP A 6 -2.03 32.26 -19.48
CA ASP A 6 -1.97 30.83 -19.28
C ASP A 6 -3.18 30.11 -19.95
N PRO A 7 -3.01 29.00 -20.70
CA PRO A 7 -4.09 28.32 -21.43
C PRO A 7 -4.90 27.29 -20.63
N ASP A 8 -4.69 27.08 -19.33
CA ASP A 8 -5.27 25.94 -18.59
C ASP A 8 -6.64 26.18 -17.89
N GLU A 9 -7.28 27.34 -18.10
CA GLU A 9 -8.56 27.67 -17.41
C GLU A 9 -9.84 27.37 -18.22
N LYS A 10 -9.78 26.60 -19.32
CA LYS A 10 -10.96 26.34 -20.20
C LYS A 10 -11.43 24.88 -20.27
N VAL A 11 -10.91 23.94 -19.48
CA VAL A 11 -11.28 22.51 -19.58
C VAL A 11 -12.26 22.03 -18.48
N THR A 12 -12.57 22.83 -17.47
CA THR A 12 -13.40 22.39 -16.31
C THR A 12 -14.88 22.80 -16.36
N GLN A 13 -15.39 23.39 -17.45
CA GLN A 13 -16.80 23.84 -17.52
C GLN A 13 -17.72 23.03 -18.45
N HIS A 14 -17.27 21.91 -19.02
CA HIS A 14 -18.10 21.09 -19.95
C HIS A 14 -18.42 19.67 -19.47
N ALA A 15 -18.09 19.29 -18.21
CA ALA A 15 -18.34 17.94 -17.68
C ALA A 15 -19.62 17.83 -16.81
N ASP A 16 -20.25 18.93 -16.41
CA ASP A 16 -21.38 18.91 -15.47
C ASP A 16 -22.78 18.98 -16.13
N ASP A 17 -22.89 19.14 -17.44
CA ASP A 17 -24.18 19.34 -18.10
C ASP A 17 -24.82 18.07 -18.70
N HIS A 18 -24.12 16.92 -18.70
CA HIS A 18 -24.68 15.65 -19.23
C HIS A 18 -25.16 14.65 -18.18
N THR A 19 -25.02 14.93 -16.88
CA THR A 19 -25.53 14.05 -15.81
C THR A 19 -26.90 14.44 -15.27
N ASN A 20 -27.44 15.63 -15.64
CA ASN A 20 -28.73 16.09 -15.16
C ASN A 20 -29.90 15.68 -16.07
N ASP A 21 -29.68 15.36 -17.35
CA ASP A 21 -30.76 14.97 -18.29
C ASP A 21 -31.18 13.49 -18.14
N ALA A 22 -30.34 12.63 -17.58
CA ALA A 22 -30.68 11.21 -17.37
C ALA A 22 -31.52 10.94 -16.10
N MET A 23 -31.69 11.94 -15.23
CA MET A 23 -32.50 11.81 -14.00
C MET A 23 -33.92 12.35 -14.12
N GLN A 24 -34.29 13.04 -15.21
CA GLN A 24 -35.62 13.59 -15.36
C GLN A 24 -36.65 12.66 -16.03
N ASP A 25 -36.22 11.58 -16.70
CA ASP A 25 -37.13 10.64 -17.38
C ASP A 25 -37.64 9.48 -16.50
N ILE A 26 -37.22 9.38 -15.24
CA ILE A 26 -37.67 8.31 -14.31
C ILE A 26 -38.72 8.82 -13.28
N ALA A 27 -39.05 10.11 -13.29
CA ALA A 27 -39.92 10.73 -12.30
C ALA A 27 -41.44 10.53 -12.44
N PRO A 28 -42.03 10.12 -13.61
CA PRO A 28 -43.50 10.05 -13.72
C PRO A 28 -44.17 8.83 -13.12
N THR A 29 -43.43 7.75 -12.82
CA THR A 29 -44.03 6.47 -12.36
C THR A 29 -44.21 6.38 -10.84
N TRP A 30 -43.65 7.29 -10.07
CA TRP A 30 -43.67 7.20 -8.58
C TRP A 30 -44.89 7.89 -7.93
N LYS A 31 -45.48 8.92 -8.59
CA LYS A 31 -46.64 9.62 -8.04
C LYS A 31 -47.94 8.79 -8.07
N GLY A 32 -48.02 7.82 -8.97
CA GLY A 32 -49.19 6.94 -9.06
C GLY A 32 -49.26 5.84 -7.97
N LEU A 33 -48.13 5.51 -7.34
CA LEU A 33 -48.06 4.48 -6.30
C LEU A 33 -48.26 5.04 -4.87
N GLN A 34 -47.91 6.31 -4.62
CA GLN A 34 -48.13 6.94 -3.32
C GLN A 34 -49.62 7.24 -3.08
N ASP A 35 -50.38 7.64 -4.10
CA ASP A 35 -51.82 7.94 -3.98
C ASP A 35 -52.68 6.69 -3.75
N THR A 36 -52.17 5.48 -4.04
CA THR A 36 -52.87 4.21 -3.81
C THR A 36 -52.74 3.69 -2.38
N PHE A 37 -51.63 4.06 -1.70
CA PHE A 37 -51.34 3.57 -0.33
C PHE A 37 -51.84 4.51 0.77
N GLU A 38 -52.05 5.81 0.50
CA GLU A 38 -52.60 6.74 1.50
C GLU A 38 -54.13 6.61 1.70
N ASN A 39 -54.87 6.06 0.72
CA ASN A 39 -56.31 5.90 0.81
C ASN A 39 -56.78 4.64 1.53
N GLU A 40 -55.94 3.62 1.79
CA GLU A 40 -56.32 2.42 2.50
C GLU A 40 -56.06 2.45 4.02
N THR A 41 -55.32 3.44 4.51
CA THR A 41 -54.92 3.50 5.95
C THR A 41 -55.87 4.31 6.84
N VAL A 42 -56.94 4.90 6.29
CA VAL A 42 -57.84 5.79 7.07
C VAL A 42 -59.11 5.13 7.57
N HIS A 43 -59.40 3.85 7.24
CA HIS A 43 -60.69 3.23 7.60
C HIS A 43 -60.63 2.16 8.72
N VAL A 44 -59.51 1.91 9.42
CA VAL A 44 -59.46 0.85 10.46
C VAL A 44 -59.27 1.37 11.90
N SER A 45 -59.38 2.66 12.14
CA SER A 45 -59.16 3.19 13.51
C SER A 45 -60.32 4.02 14.05
N ARG A 46 -61.54 3.46 14.03
CA ARG A 46 -62.65 3.99 14.87
C ARG A 46 -63.74 2.98 14.99
N GLU A 47 -63.59 1.99 15.87
CA GLU A 47 -64.68 1.31 16.59
C GLU A 47 -64.04 0.27 17.50
N HIS A 48 -63.90 0.61 18.75
CA HIS A 48 -64.01 -0.19 19.97
C HIS A 48 -63.38 0.56 21.15
N LYS A 49 -64.19 1.46 21.68
CA LYS A 49 -64.08 1.87 23.08
C LYS A 49 -65.49 1.88 23.60
N GLU A 50 -65.67 1.16 24.71
CA GLU A 50 -66.76 1.07 25.62
C GLU A 50 -67.42 -0.34 25.66
N GLN A 51 -67.01 -1.12 26.60
CA GLN A 51 -67.86 -1.41 27.75
C GLN A 51 -67.14 -2.34 28.74
N SER A 52 -67.11 -1.85 29.94
CA SER A 52 -66.51 -2.44 31.13
C SER A 52 -67.42 -3.45 31.79
N SER A 53 -66.76 -4.21 32.64
CA SER A 53 -67.18 -4.73 33.93
C SER A 53 -67.78 -6.16 34.06
N THR A 54 -67.06 -6.88 34.91
CA THR A 54 -67.48 -7.88 35.89
C THR A 54 -68.00 -9.25 35.39
N ASN A 55 -67.19 -10.31 35.53
CA ASN A 55 -67.49 -11.32 36.57
C ASN A 55 -66.33 -12.35 36.69
N THR A 56 -65.97 -12.60 37.93
CA THR A 56 -65.00 -13.60 38.40
C THR A 56 -65.65 -14.94 38.53
N GLN A 57 -65.15 -15.99 37.86
CA GLN A 57 -65.22 -17.38 38.39
C GLN A 57 -64.13 -18.23 37.72
N PRO A 58 -63.46 -19.14 38.48
CA PRO A 58 -62.37 -19.95 37.96
C PRO A 58 -62.90 -21.19 37.27
N LEU A 59 -62.69 -21.33 35.98
CA LEU A 59 -62.91 -22.58 35.27
C LEU A 59 -61.52 -23.18 34.94
N THR A 60 -61.25 -24.26 35.64
CA THR A 60 -60.30 -25.28 35.25
C THR A 60 -60.63 -25.75 33.83
N THR A 61 -59.85 -25.39 32.89
CA THR A 61 -59.87 -26.01 31.58
C THR A 61 -58.45 -26.43 31.20
N GLU A 62 -58.26 -27.73 31.29
CA GLU A 62 -57.21 -28.42 30.55
C GLU A 62 -57.32 -28.02 29.06
N GLU A 63 -56.59 -27.01 28.64
CA GLU A 63 -56.33 -26.81 27.21
C GLU A 63 -55.50 -27.98 26.73
N SER A 64 -56.16 -28.95 26.21
CA SER A 64 -55.70 -30.01 25.35
C SER A 64 -54.75 -29.43 24.35
N ARG A 65 -53.42 -29.60 24.57
CA ARG A 65 -52.43 -29.51 23.49
C ARG A 65 -52.93 -30.47 22.42
N LYS A 66 -53.40 -29.93 21.27
CA LYS A 66 -53.58 -30.71 20.06
C LYS A 66 -52.25 -31.35 19.75
N SER A 67 -52.03 -32.58 20.10
CA SER A 67 -51.08 -33.47 19.53
C SER A 67 -51.38 -33.50 18.01
N THR A 68 -50.68 -32.78 17.21
CA THR A 68 -50.65 -32.97 15.76
C THR A 68 -50.13 -34.39 15.58
N ASP A 69 -51.02 -35.34 15.29
CA ASP A 69 -50.63 -36.71 14.98
C ASP A 69 -49.68 -36.68 13.82
N LEU A 70 -48.38 -36.90 14.09
CA LEU A 70 -47.38 -37.06 13.07
C LEU A 70 -47.78 -38.27 12.22
N PRO A 71 -47.79 -38.18 10.88
CA PRO A 71 -48.01 -39.35 10.04
C PRO A 71 -46.97 -40.40 10.39
N SER A 72 -47.37 -41.62 10.66
CA SER A 72 -46.47 -42.70 11.03
C SER A 72 -45.53 -43.09 9.87
N LYS A 73 -45.99 -42.89 8.62
CA LYS A 73 -45.27 -43.30 7.42
C LYS A 73 -45.70 -42.45 6.21
N ILE A 74 -44.76 -42.15 5.30
CA ILE A 74 -44.99 -41.54 4.00
C ILE A 74 -44.27 -42.39 2.97
N GLY A 75 -44.98 -43.05 2.09
CA GLY A 75 -44.38 -44.00 1.14
C GLY A 75 -43.56 -45.09 1.84
N SER A 76 -42.25 -45.21 1.53
CA SER A 76 -41.29 -46.13 2.13
C SER A 76 -40.55 -45.54 3.36
N TYR A 77 -40.94 -44.37 3.84
CA TYR A 77 -40.25 -43.64 4.89
C TYR A 77 -41.05 -43.65 6.19
N GLU A 78 -40.44 -44.14 7.27
CA GLU A 78 -40.96 -44.08 8.63
C GLU A 78 -40.63 -42.71 9.23
N ILE A 79 -41.64 -41.97 9.70
CA ILE A 79 -41.44 -40.62 10.25
C ILE A 79 -40.95 -40.73 11.69
N VAL A 80 -39.85 -40.06 12.01
CA VAL A 80 -39.23 -40.03 13.34
C VAL A 80 -39.59 -38.75 14.10
N ALA A 81 -39.51 -37.61 13.43
CA ALA A 81 -39.78 -36.29 14.03
C ALA A 81 -40.05 -35.25 12.94
N GLU A 82 -40.75 -34.16 13.29
CA GLU A 82 -40.82 -32.96 12.45
C GLU A 82 -39.56 -32.10 12.68
N LEU A 83 -38.86 -31.74 11.60
CA LEU A 83 -37.67 -30.89 11.64
C LEU A 83 -38.03 -29.41 11.43
N GLY A 84 -39.07 -29.14 10.67
CA GLY A 84 -39.54 -27.79 10.42
C GLY A 84 -40.77 -27.76 9.52
N ARG A 85 -41.56 -26.69 9.69
CA ARG A 85 -42.77 -26.43 8.91
C ARG A 85 -42.76 -25.02 8.38
N GLY A 86 -43.01 -24.87 7.11
CA GLY A 86 -43.06 -23.57 6.42
C GLY A 86 -44.28 -23.43 5.53
N GLY A 87 -44.40 -22.30 4.84
CA GLY A 87 -45.53 -22.04 3.94
C GLY A 87 -45.66 -23.04 2.79
N MET A 88 -44.57 -23.67 2.37
CA MET A 88 -44.49 -24.57 1.21
C MET A 88 -44.60 -26.04 1.58
N GLY A 89 -44.48 -26.41 2.85
CA GLY A 89 -44.50 -27.80 3.25
C GLY A 89 -43.89 -28.09 4.61
N VAL A 90 -43.72 -29.38 4.89
CA VAL A 90 -43.14 -29.86 6.14
C VAL A 90 -41.91 -30.72 5.83
N VAL A 91 -40.89 -30.56 6.65
CA VAL A 91 -39.66 -31.37 6.60
C VAL A 91 -39.66 -32.30 7.82
N TYR A 92 -39.56 -33.59 7.57
CA TYR A 92 -39.50 -34.60 8.61
C TYR A 92 -38.11 -35.26 8.64
N LYS A 93 -37.63 -35.61 9.84
CA LYS A 93 -36.61 -36.63 10.01
C LYS A 93 -37.27 -37.97 9.81
N ALA A 94 -36.84 -38.77 8.85
CA ALA A 94 -37.42 -40.04 8.51
C ALA A 94 -36.35 -41.14 8.34
N ARG A 95 -36.78 -42.38 8.45
CA ARG A 95 -35.95 -43.55 8.20
C ARG A 95 -36.41 -44.22 6.91
N ASP A 96 -35.53 -44.31 5.94
CA ASP A 96 -35.75 -45.12 4.74
C ASP A 96 -35.73 -46.60 5.13
N LEU A 97 -36.87 -47.23 5.05
CA LEU A 97 -37.01 -48.63 5.46
C LEU A 97 -36.31 -49.62 4.52
N ARG A 98 -36.12 -49.23 3.26
CA ARG A 98 -35.44 -50.07 2.22
C ARG A 98 -33.93 -50.03 2.41
N LEU A 99 -33.35 -48.84 2.57
CA LEU A 99 -31.91 -48.65 2.65
C LEU A 99 -31.38 -48.47 4.08
N LYS A 100 -32.31 -48.52 5.12
CA LYS A 100 -32.02 -48.42 6.56
C LYS A 100 -31.18 -47.20 6.94
N ARG A 101 -31.37 -46.07 6.25
CA ARG A 101 -30.67 -44.81 6.49
C ARG A 101 -31.60 -43.71 6.99
N THR A 102 -31.07 -42.73 7.71
CA THR A 102 -31.79 -41.51 8.08
C THR A 102 -31.78 -40.53 6.93
N VAL A 103 -32.94 -39.91 6.64
CA VAL A 103 -33.13 -38.91 5.59
C VAL A 103 -33.91 -37.71 6.16
N ALA A 104 -33.80 -36.56 5.49
CA ALA A 104 -34.73 -35.45 5.63
C ALA A 104 -35.80 -35.59 4.53
N LEU A 105 -37.06 -35.79 4.93
CA LEU A 105 -38.17 -35.97 4.00
C LEU A 105 -38.97 -34.67 3.93
N LYS A 106 -38.84 -33.94 2.81
CA LYS A 106 -39.57 -32.69 2.56
C LYS A 106 -40.84 -33.00 1.78
N VAL A 107 -42.00 -32.78 2.40
CA VAL A 107 -43.33 -32.97 1.82
C VAL A 107 -43.89 -31.62 1.41
N ILE A 108 -44.30 -31.50 0.17
CA ILE A 108 -44.87 -30.26 -0.38
C ILE A 108 -46.36 -30.26 -0.16
N LEU A 109 -46.86 -29.31 0.63
CA LEU A 109 -48.29 -29.16 0.96
C LEU A 109 -49.00 -28.14 0.05
N ALA A 110 -48.23 -27.24 -0.55
CA ALA A 110 -48.77 -26.29 -1.52
C ALA A 110 -49.07 -27.02 -2.84
N GLY A 111 -50.25 -26.85 -3.39
CA GLY A 111 -50.59 -27.35 -4.70
C GLY A 111 -51.49 -28.59 -4.78
N THR A 112 -52.29 -28.90 -3.74
CA THR A 112 -53.36 -29.90 -3.89
C THR A 112 -54.40 -29.51 -4.99
N HIS A 113 -54.37 -28.28 -5.46
CA HIS A 113 -55.13 -27.76 -6.61
C HIS A 113 -54.24 -27.26 -7.75
N ALA A 114 -52.91 -27.51 -7.68
CA ALA A 114 -51.95 -27.09 -8.73
C ALA A 114 -52.30 -27.79 -10.06
N ALA A 115 -52.27 -27.02 -11.16
CA ALA A 115 -52.47 -27.56 -12.50
C ALA A 115 -51.40 -28.60 -12.83
N ASP A 116 -51.72 -29.61 -13.64
CA ASP A 116 -50.77 -30.66 -14.06
C ASP A 116 -49.47 -30.10 -14.66
N SER A 117 -49.52 -28.89 -15.22
CA SER A 117 -48.33 -28.17 -15.74
C SER A 117 -47.36 -27.76 -14.63
N GLU A 118 -47.84 -27.37 -13.44
CA GLU A 118 -47.01 -26.94 -12.29
C GLU A 118 -46.35 -28.14 -11.63
N ARG A 119 -47.08 -29.26 -11.50
CA ARG A 119 -46.49 -30.52 -11.01
C ARG A 119 -45.35 -31.01 -11.91
N LYS A 120 -45.55 -30.96 -13.23
CA LYS A 120 -44.51 -31.34 -14.20
C LYS A 120 -43.29 -30.42 -14.12
N ARG A 121 -43.49 -29.11 -13.94
CA ARG A 121 -42.38 -28.15 -13.76
C ARG A 121 -41.59 -28.44 -12.50
N PHE A 122 -42.29 -28.65 -11.35
CA PHE A 122 -41.65 -29.03 -10.09
C PHE A 122 -40.82 -30.30 -10.25
N GLN A 123 -41.39 -31.34 -10.89
CA GLN A 123 -40.69 -32.61 -11.11
C GLN A 123 -39.41 -32.41 -11.95
N THR A 124 -39.49 -31.65 -13.05
CA THR A 124 -38.34 -31.36 -13.89
C THR A 124 -37.26 -30.60 -13.15
N GLU A 125 -37.62 -29.61 -12.33
CA GLU A 125 -36.65 -28.86 -11.53
C GLU A 125 -36.04 -29.72 -10.43
N ALA A 126 -36.85 -30.53 -9.73
CA ALA A 126 -36.40 -31.48 -8.72
C ALA A 126 -35.42 -32.52 -9.30
N GLU A 127 -35.69 -33.03 -10.51
CA GLU A 127 -34.79 -33.94 -11.23
C GLU A 127 -33.48 -33.22 -11.60
N SER A 128 -33.52 -31.96 -11.96
CA SER A 128 -32.31 -31.17 -12.29
C SER A 128 -31.44 -31.00 -11.03
N VAL A 129 -32.01 -30.68 -9.88
CA VAL A 129 -31.29 -30.59 -8.61
C VAL A 129 -30.79 -31.98 -8.17
N ALA A 130 -31.54 -33.06 -8.40
CA ALA A 130 -31.13 -34.41 -8.05
C ALA A 130 -29.88 -34.91 -8.80
N ARG A 131 -29.59 -34.32 -9.95
CA ARG A 131 -28.36 -34.62 -10.74
C ARG A 131 -27.12 -33.96 -10.17
N LEU A 132 -27.25 -32.93 -9.31
CA LEU A 132 -26.12 -32.23 -8.70
C LEU A 132 -25.44 -33.16 -7.67
N LYS A 133 -24.16 -33.42 -7.88
CA LYS A 133 -23.32 -34.20 -6.96
C LYS A 133 -22.12 -33.38 -6.56
N HIS A 134 -22.18 -32.83 -5.36
CA HIS A 134 -21.11 -32.02 -4.81
C HIS A 134 -21.06 -32.14 -3.29
N GLN A 135 -19.87 -32.17 -2.67
CA GLN A 135 -19.71 -32.35 -1.23
C GLN A 135 -20.44 -31.27 -0.40
N ASN A 136 -20.58 -30.06 -0.95
CA ASN A 136 -21.23 -28.93 -0.30
C ASN A 136 -22.65 -28.66 -0.83
N ILE A 137 -23.31 -29.64 -1.45
CA ILE A 137 -24.73 -29.62 -1.83
C ILE A 137 -25.42 -30.81 -1.14
N VAL A 138 -26.59 -30.55 -0.54
CA VAL A 138 -27.43 -31.62 0.04
C VAL A 138 -27.88 -32.52 -1.09
N GLN A 139 -27.57 -33.83 -0.98
CA GLN A 139 -27.91 -34.79 -2.01
C GLN A 139 -29.40 -35.11 -1.97
N VAL A 140 -30.08 -35.05 -3.11
CA VAL A 140 -31.41 -35.59 -3.33
C VAL A 140 -31.31 -37.08 -3.62
N TYR A 141 -31.98 -37.88 -2.83
CA TYR A 141 -31.96 -39.35 -2.98
C TYR A 141 -33.14 -39.86 -3.78
N GLU A 142 -34.32 -39.29 -3.60
CA GLU A 142 -35.54 -39.70 -4.29
C GLU A 142 -36.46 -38.49 -4.45
N VAL A 143 -37.12 -38.42 -5.60
CA VAL A 143 -38.23 -37.55 -5.90
C VAL A 143 -39.44 -38.44 -6.06
N GLY A 144 -40.50 -38.27 -5.28
CA GLY A 144 -41.66 -39.15 -5.29
C GLY A 144 -42.97 -38.43 -4.95
N GLU A 145 -44.03 -39.19 -4.96
CA GLU A 145 -45.36 -38.74 -4.58
C GLU A 145 -46.01 -39.77 -3.62
N SER A 146 -46.70 -39.29 -2.59
CA SER A 146 -47.45 -40.12 -1.68
C SER A 146 -48.77 -39.42 -1.34
N GLU A 147 -49.90 -40.12 -1.52
CA GLU A 147 -51.26 -39.60 -1.27
C GLU A 147 -51.53 -38.25 -1.97
N GLY A 148 -51.02 -38.08 -3.19
CA GLY A 148 -51.19 -36.85 -3.96
C GLY A 148 -50.26 -35.70 -3.55
N HIS A 149 -49.35 -35.92 -2.59
CA HIS A 149 -48.37 -34.93 -2.16
C HIS A 149 -46.98 -35.28 -2.69
N PRO A 150 -46.33 -34.39 -3.45
CA PRO A 150 -44.94 -34.55 -3.86
C PRO A 150 -44.02 -34.52 -2.63
N PHE A 151 -42.99 -35.37 -2.64
CA PHE A 151 -41.94 -35.34 -1.62
C PHE A 151 -40.54 -35.47 -2.21
N LEU A 152 -39.58 -34.98 -1.45
CA LEU A 152 -38.15 -35.12 -1.70
C LEU A 152 -37.49 -35.82 -0.52
N ALA A 153 -36.83 -36.96 -0.77
CA ALA A 153 -35.94 -37.58 0.21
C ALA A 153 -34.55 -37.03 0.06
N LEU A 154 -34.05 -36.36 1.06
CA LEU A 154 -32.82 -35.60 1.07
C LEU A 154 -31.82 -36.18 2.08
N GLU A 155 -30.55 -35.88 1.88
CA GLU A 155 -29.48 -36.10 2.85
C GLU A 155 -29.84 -35.41 4.19
N TYR A 156 -29.73 -36.14 5.30
CA TYR A 156 -29.97 -35.60 6.62
C TYR A 156 -28.71 -34.96 7.20
N CYS A 157 -28.71 -33.65 7.38
CA CYS A 157 -27.63 -32.86 7.97
C CYS A 157 -27.92 -32.67 9.47
N SER A 158 -27.10 -33.26 10.34
CA SER A 158 -27.31 -33.24 11.80
C SER A 158 -26.67 -32.08 12.53
N GLY A 159 -25.80 -31.30 11.88
CA GLY A 159 -25.04 -30.21 12.48
C GLY A 159 -25.74 -28.86 12.56
N GLY A 160 -27.07 -28.83 12.28
CA GLY A 160 -27.89 -27.61 12.31
C GLY A 160 -27.68 -26.68 11.13
N SER A 161 -28.24 -25.47 11.19
CA SER A 161 -28.14 -24.48 10.14
C SER A 161 -27.10 -23.41 10.44
N LEU A 162 -26.64 -22.71 9.41
CA LEU A 162 -25.79 -21.52 9.56
C LEU A 162 -26.53 -20.39 10.30
N ALA A 163 -27.87 -20.30 10.13
CA ALA A 163 -28.69 -19.35 10.87
C ALA A 163 -28.64 -19.60 12.39
N ASP A 164 -28.56 -20.86 12.81
CA ASP A 164 -28.44 -21.20 14.24
C ASP A 164 -27.04 -20.90 14.77
N ARG A 165 -26.01 -21.16 13.96
CA ARG A 165 -24.62 -20.83 14.33
C ARG A 165 -24.37 -19.32 14.43
N LEU A 166 -25.06 -18.52 13.62
CA LEU A 166 -24.98 -17.04 13.69
C LEU A 166 -25.56 -16.44 14.97
N LYS A 167 -26.39 -17.18 15.73
CA LYS A 167 -26.88 -16.77 17.06
C LYS A 167 -25.79 -16.90 18.14
N GLY A 168 -24.73 -17.64 17.87
CA GLY A 168 -23.60 -17.89 18.77
C GLY A 168 -22.39 -16.99 18.53
N THR A 169 -21.20 -17.55 18.72
CA THR A 169 -19.94 -16.86 18.51
C THR A 169 -19.67 -16.66 17.03
N ARG A 170 -19.25 -15.44 16.64
CA ARG A 170 -18.85 -15.14 15.26
C ARG A 170 -17.60 -15.93 14.88
N PRO A 171 -17.55 -16.48 13.67
CA PRO A 171 -16.34 -17.12 13.16
C PRO A 171 -15.24 -16.08 12.95
N SER A 172 -13.99 -16.52 12.96
CA SER A 172 -12.88 -15.68 12.52
C SER A 172 -13.04 -15.27 11.04
N PRO A 173 -12.49 -14.14 10.61
CA PRO A 173 -12.56 -13.72 9.21
C PRO A 173 -12.07 -14.79 8.22
N ARG A 174 -11.07 -15.57 8.61
CA ARG A 174 -10.52 -16.65 7.78
C ARG A 174 -11.49 -17.85 7.67
N GLU A 175 -12.16 -18.20 8.77
CA GLU A 175 -13.19 -19.25 8.78
C GLU A 175 -14.41 -18.83 7.97
N ALA A 176 -14.86 -17.57 8.10
CA ALA A 176 -15.94 -17.01 7.29
C ALA A 176 -15.61 -17.07 5.79
N ALA A 177 -14.39 -16.68 5.40
CA ALA A 177 -13.93 -16.75 4.03
C ALA A 177 -13.88 -18.20 3.51
N ALA A 178 -13.38 -19.15 4.31
CA ALA A 178 -13.28 -20.55 3.92
C ALA A 178 -14.67 -21.19 3.74
N LEU A 179 -15.61 -20.89 4.66
CA LEU A 179 -16.97 -21.36 4.55
C LEU A 179 -17.63 -20.86 3.26
N VAL A 180 -17.60 -19.55 3.01
CA VAL A 180 -18.22 -18.98 1.81
C VAL A 180 -17.50 -19.40 0.53
N ALA A 181 -16.19 -19.63 0.56
CA ALA A 181 -15.45 -20.20 -0.57
C ALA A 181 -15.99 -21.61 -0.94
N SER A 182 -16.25 -22.46 0.05
CA SER A 182 -16.85 -23.79 -0.20
C SER A 182 -18.26 -23.69 -0.78
N LEU A 183 -19.08 -22.73 -0.31
CA LEU A 183 -20.39 -22.46 -0.88
C LEU A 183 -20.30 -21.94 -2.32
N SER A 184 -19.34 -21.06 -2.59
CA SER A 184 -19.14 -20.51 -3.94
C SER A 184 -18.72 -21.58 -4.97
N ASP A 185 -17.91 -22.55 -4.55
CA ASP A 185 -17.53 -23.69 -5.38
C ASP A 185 -18.73 -24.58 -5.70
N ALA A 186 -19.57 -24.84 -4.69
CA ALA A 186 -20.82 -25.57 -4.85
C ALA A 186 -21.80 -24.86 -5.80
N MET A 187 -21.91 -23.53 -5.67
CA MET A 187 -22.79 -22.73 -6.54
C MET A 187 -22.27 -22.67 -7.97
N GLU A 188 -20.96 -22.59 -8.17
CA GLU A 188 -20.40 -22.69 -9.52
C GLU A 188 -20.73 -24.03 -10.18
N HIS A 189 -20.61 -25.15 -9.44
CA HIS A 189 -21.02 -26.47 -9.92
C HIS A 189 -22.50 -26.49 -10.31
N SER A 190 -23.38 -25.89 -9.51
CA SER A 190 -24.81 -25.78 -9.81
C SER A 190 -25.08 -24.93 -11.06
N HIS A 191 -24.43 -23.79 -11.18
CA HIS A 191 -24.60 -22.86 -12.32
C HIS A 191 -24.13 -23.47 -13.64
N LEU A 192 -23.05 -24.24 -13.63
CA LEU A 192 -22.58 -24.99 -14.80
C LEU A 192 -23.59 -26.08 -15.24
N ALA A 193 -24.38 -26.61 -14.29
CA ALA A 193 -25.49 -27.53 -14.59
C ALA A 193 -26.79 -26.79 -14.98
N GLY A 194 -26.76 -25.47 -15.10
CA GLY A 194 -27.93 -24.64 -15.45
C GLY A 194 -28.93 -24.42 -14.30
N VAL A 195 -28.55 -24.72 -13.04
CA VAL A 195 -29.41 -24.59 -11.88
C VAL A 195 -29.01 -23.37 -11.05
N VAL A 196 -29.92 -22.41 -10.86
CA VAL A 196 -29.77 -21.21 -10.02
C VAL A 196 -30.59 -21.43 -8.74
N HIS A 197 -30.01 -21.11 -7.57
CA HIS A 197 -30.63 -21.41 -6.28
C HIS A 197 -31.79 -20.47 -5.92
N ARG A 198 -31.66 -19.16 -6.14
CA ARG A 198 -32.67 -18.10 -5.97
C ARG A 198 -33.17 -17.81 -4.56
N ASP A 199 -32.87 -18.65 -3.56
CA ASP A 199 -33.28 -18.45 -2.15
C ASP A 199 -32.11 -18.78 -1.18
N LEU A 200 -30.87 -18.39 -1.56
CA LEU A 200 -29.73 -18.68 -0.71
C LEU A 200 -29.70 -17.73 0.49
N LYS A 201 -29.69 -18.32 1.68
CA LYS A 201 -29.71 -17.62 2.98
C LYS A 201 -29.10 -18.53 4.06
N PRO A 202 -28.73 -18.01 5.25
CA PRO A 202 -28.13 -18.84 6.31
C PRO A 202 -28.97 -20.04 6.76
N ALA A 203 -30.30 -19.94 6.69
CA ALA A 203 -31.20 -21.07 7.03
C ALA A 203 -31.08 -22.24 6.03
N ASN A 204 -30.70 -21.97 4.79
CA ASN A 204 -30.54 -22.96 3.72
C ASN A 204 -29.09 -23.47 3.58
N VAL A 205 -28.19 -23.08 4.50
CA VAL A 205 -26.85 -23.65 4.63
C VAL A 205 -26.85 -24.54 5.88
N LEU A 206 -26.80 -25.84 5.67
CA LEU A 206 -26.82 -26.86 6.72
C LEU A 206 -25.43 -27.42 6.95
N PHE A 207 -25.23 -28.09 8.08
CA PHE A 207 -23.98 -28.77 8.38
C PHE A 207 -24.22 -30.25 8.59
N ASP A 208 -23.40 -31.09 8.00
CA ASP A 208 -23.43 -32.54 8.29
C ASP A 208 -22.82 -32.86 9.66
N ALA A 209 -22.68 -34.15 9.97
CA ALA A 209 -22.14 -34.60 11.27
C ALA A 209 -20.66 -34.21 11.45
N ASP A 210 -19.89 -34.07 10.36
CA ASP A 210 -18.48 -33.72 10.37
C ASP A 210 -18.25 -32.19 10.33
N GLY A 211 -19.32 -31.41 10.28
CA GLY A 211 -19.26 -29.95 10.21
C GLY A 211 -19.06 -29.39 8.81
N THR A 212 -19.18 -30.20 7.76
CA THR A 212 -19.10 -29.76 6.37
C THR A 212 -20.34 -28.94 6.00
N PRO A 213 -20.20 -27.71 5.46
CA PRO A 213 -21.33 -26.90 5.04
C PRO A 213 -21.94 -27.45 3.75
N LYS A 214 -23.27 -27.54 3.70
CA LYS A 214 -24.05 -28.03 2.57
C LYS A 214 -25.21 -27.10 2.24
N ILE A 215 -25.33 -26.73 0.97
CA ILE A 215 -26.45 -25.93 0.46
C ILE A 215 -27.68 -26.84 0.31
N ALA A 216 -28.78 -26.41 0.91
CA ALA A 216 -30.08 -27.08 0.88
C ALA A 216 -31.14 -26.17 0.26
N ASP A 217 -32.30 -26.75 -0.08
CA ASP A 217 -33.49 -26.00 -0.49
C ASP A 217 -33.28 -25.07 -1.69
N PHE A 218 -32.74 -25.62 -2.79
CA PHE A 218 -32.81 -24.97 -4.10
C PHE A 218 -34.25 -24.55 -4.38
N GLY A 219 -34.50 -23.29 -4.75
CA GLY A 219 -35.79 -22.60 -4.77
C GLY A 219 -36.92 -23.22 -5.59
N LEU A 220 -37.03 -24.56 -5.56
CA LEU A 220 -37.99 -25.38 -6.28
C LEU A 220 -39.46 -24.97 -6.05
N ALA A 221 -39.76 -24.35 -4.90
CA ALA A 221 -41.12 -24.06 -4.50
C ALA A 221 -41.50 -22.56 -4.69
N LYS A 222 -40.56 -21.64 -4.89
CA LYS A 222 -40.89 -20.20 -5.09
C LYS A 222 -41.67 -19.95 -6.38
N LYS A 223 -41.47 -20.78 -7.41
CA LYS A 223 -42.19 -20.64 -8.69
C LYS A 223 -43.64 -21.11 -8.62
N LEU A 224 -44.00 -21.92 -7.62
CA LEU A 224 -45.39 -22.33 -7.40
C LEU A 224 -46.24 -21.25 -6.70
N ASP A 225 -45.58 -20.34 -5.96
CA ASP A 225 -46.26 -19.25 -5.23
C ASP A 225 -46.32 -17.93 -6.05
N GLU A 226 -45.63 -17.83 -7.18
CA GLU A 226 -45.59 -16.59 -7.98
C GLU A 226 -46.95 -16.23 -8.62
N ASP A 227 -47.86 -17.21 -8.78
CA ASP A 227 -49.19 -16.99 -9.36
C ASP A 227 -50.27 -16.63 -8.31
N GLU A 228 -50.03 -16.79 -6.99
CA GLU A 228 -51.06 -16.58 -5.97
C GLU A 228 -50.94 -15.30 -5.11
N GLY A 229 -49.96 -14.44 -5.30
CA GLY A 229 -49.92 -13.09 -4.68
C GLY A 229 -49.95 -13.03 -3.14
N HIS A 230 -49.70 -14.11 -2.41
CA HIS A 230 -49.85 -14.19 -0.95
C HIS A 230 -48.52 -14.05 -0.20
N THR A 231 -48.12 -12.82 0.09
CA THR A 231 -47.07 -12.49 1.07
C THR A 231 -47.61 -12.71 2.50
N ARG A 232 -47.39 -13.89 3.09
CA ARG A 232 -47.68 -14.15 4.50
C ARG A 232 -46.70 -13.45 5.42
N THR A 233 -47.18 -12.41 6.07
CA THR A 233 -46.50 -11.55 7.04
C THR A 233 -46.21 -12.33 8.34
N GLY A 234 -44.95 -12.54 8.68
CA GLY A 234 -44.59 -12.98 10.02
C GLY A 234 -43.25 -13.69 10.19
N ALA A 235 -42.90 -14.63 9.29
CA ALA A 235 -41.62 -15.36 9.34
C ALA A 235 -40.56 -14.84 8.36
N ILE A 236 -40.87 -13.77 7.62
CA ILE A 236 -40.16 -13.34 6.40
C ILE A 236 -39.10 -12.28 6.69
N MET A 237 -39.19 -11.56 7.82
CA MET A 237 -38.42 -10.34 8.08
C MET A 237 -36.90 -10.54 8.06
N GLY A 238 -36.38 -11.66 8.57
CA GLY A 238 -34.93 -11.94 8.56
C GLY A 238 -34.39 -12.45 7.21
N SER A 239 -35.27 -12.99 6.34
CA SER A 239 -34.86 -13.55 5.03
C SER A 239 -34.73 -12.51 3.94
N LEU A 240 -35.40 -11.37 4.02
CA LEU A 240 -35.42 -10.31 3.03
C LEU A 240 -34.04 -9.65 2.87
N GLY A 241 -33.24 -9.57 3.93
CA GLY A 241 -31.91 -8.97 3.91
C GLY A 241 -30.86 -9.72 3.08
N TYR A 242 -31.18 -10.93 2.59
CA TYR A 242 -30.31 -11.74 1.69
C TYR A 242 -30.81 -11.75 0.24
N MET A 243 -31.98 -11.15 -0.02
CA MET A 243 -32.60 -11.06 -1.33
C MET A 243 -31.84 -10.06 -2.19
N SER A 244 -31.67 -10.38 -3.47
CA SER A 244 -31.05 -9.43 -4.42
C SER A 244 -32.02 -8.32 -4.85
N PRO A 245 -31.52 -7.15 -5.31
CA PRO A 245 -32.37 -6.06 -5.78
C PRO A 245 -33.34 -6.44 -6.91
N GLU A 246 -32.90 -7.28 -7.84
CA GLU A 246 -33.74 -7.77 -8.96
C GLU A 246 -34.87 -8.69 -8.45
N GLN A 247 -34.63 -9.45 -7.38
CA GLN A 247 -35.70 -10.23 -6.73
C GLN A 247 -36.65 -9.35 -5.93
N ALA A 248 -36.09 -8.37 -5.19
CA ALA A 248 -36.88 -7.42 -4.40
C ALA A 248 -37.82 -6.55 -5.24
N SER A 249 -37.41 -6.24 -6.49
CA SER A 249 -38.22 -5.49 -7.46
C SER A 249 -39.24 -6.36 -8.23
N GLY A 250 -39.33 -7.66 -7.96
CA GLY A 250 -40.26 -8.57 -8.68
C GLY A 250 -39.81 -8.93 -10.10
N GLN A 251 -38.59 -8.58 -10.50
CA GLN A 251 -38.03 -8.89 -11.83
C GLN A 251 -37.47 -10.33 -11.88
N ASN A 252 -38.29 -11.29 -11.55
CA ASN A 252 -37.89 -12.71 -11.42
C ASN A 252 -37.34 -13.32 -12.72
N ALA A 253 -37.73 -12.79 -13.89
CA ALA A 253 -37.19 -13.19 -15.19
C ALA A 253 -35.69 -12.86 -15.34
N ASN A 254 -35.16 -11.91 -14.59
CA ASN A 254 -33.76 -11.47 -14.63
C ASN A 254 -32.88 -12.21 -13.61
N THR A 255 -33.44 -13.12 -12.82
CA THR A 255 -32.65 -13.89 -11.83
C THR A 255 -31.71 -14.86 -12.52
N ASN A 256 -30.42 -14.74 -12.24
CA ASN A 256 -29.36 -15.53 -12.83
C ASN A 256 -28.30 -15.92 -11.78
N SER A 257 -27.16 -16.45 -12.19
CA SER A 257 -26.05 -16.81 -11.30
C SER A 257 -25.55 -15.65 -10.41
N GLN A 258 -25.63 -14.41 -10.89
CA GLN A 258 -25.22 -13.21 -10.12
C GLN A 258 -26.18 -12.86 -9.00
N THR A 259 -27.43 -13.36 -9.04
CA THR A 259 -28.38 -13.32 -7.93
C THR A 259 -27.87 -14.13 -6.73
N ASP A 260 -27.35 -15.34 -6.99
CA ASP A 260 -26.76 -16.19 -5.95
C ASP A 260 -25.43 -15.63 -5.43
N VAL A 261 -24.64 -14.99 -6.31
CA VAL A 261 -23.42 -14.26 -5.91
C VAL A 261 -23.76 -13.14 -4.90
N TYR A 262 -24.84 -12.40 -5.13
CA TYR A 262 -25.32 -11.39 -4.18
C TYR A 262 -25.68 -12.02 -2.82
N ALA A 263 -26.46 -13.10 -2.83
CA ALA A 263 -26.88 -13.80 -1.61
C ALA A 263 -25.68 -14.35 -0.82
N MET A 264 -24.68 -14.93 -1.50
CA MET A 264 -23.44 -15.38 -0.87
C MET A 264 -22.63 -14.21 -0.28
N GLY A 265 -22.61 -13.06 -0.97
CA GLY A 265 -22.03 -11.82 -0.45
C GLY A 265 -22.74 -11.33 0.81
N ALA A 266 -24.07 -11.44 0.88
CA ALA A 266 -24.87 -11.11 2.05
C ALA A 266 -24.61 -12.08 3.22
N ILE A 267 -24.39 -13.36 2.92
CA ILE A 267 -23.99 -14.36 3.93
C ILE A 267 -22.60 -14.01 4.47
N LEU A 268 -21.62 -13.70 3.61
CA LEU A 268 -20.29 -13.27 4.03
C LEU A 268 -20.36 -12.02 4.90
N TYR A 269 -21.16 -11.03 4.49
CA TYR A 269 -21.40 -9.82 5.27
C TYR A 269 -21.90 -10.17 6.69
N SER A 270 -22.91 -11.04 6.78
CA SER A 270 -23.52 -11.43 8.07
C SER A 270 -22.54 -12.17 8.97
N LEU A 271 -21.69 -13.03 8.44
CA LEU A 271 -20.62 -13.71 9.18
C LEU A 271 -19.61 -12.73 9.78
N LEU A 272 -19.29 -11.67 9.04
CA LEU A 272 -18.30 -10.67 9.43
C LEU A 272 -18.90 -9.56 10.32
N ALA A 273 -20.10 -9.06 10.00
CA ALA A 273 -20.77 -7.97 10.71
C ALA A 273 -21.62 -8.46 11.88
N GLY A 274 -22.15 -9.70 11.84
CA GLY A 274 -23.04 -10.29 12.81
C GLY A 274 -24.53 -9.96 12.61
N HIS A 275 -24.87 -9.28 11.53
CA HIS A 275 -26.24 -8.95 11.10
C HIS A 275 -26.31 -8.92 9.57
N PRO A 276 -27.47 -9.08 8.94
CA PRO A 276 -27.59 -8.97 7.48
C PRO A 276 -27.22 -7.57 7.00
N PRO A 277 -26.85 -7.40 5.71
CA PRO A 277 -26.46 -6.09 5.15
C PRO A 277 -27.58 -5.06 5.21
N PHE A 278 -28.85 -5.51 5.11
CA PHE A 278 -30.03 -4.67 5.17
C PHE A 278 -31.06 -5.23 6.14
N GLN A 279 -31.54 -4.38 7.03
CA GLN A 279 -32.57 -4.70 8.02
C GLN A 279 -33.32 -3.42 8.38
N GLY A 280 -34.57 -3.31 7.95
CA GLY A 280 -35.49 -2.24 8.32
C GLY A 280 -36.38 -2.62 9.51
N SER A 281 -37.21 -1.68 9.96
CA SER A 281 -38.21 -1.89 11.02
C SER A 281 -39.37 -2.78 10.58
N ASN A 282 -39.60 -2.88 9.25
CA ASN A 282 -40.63 -3.71 8.63
C ASN A 282 -40.15 -4.27 7.28
N ALA A 283 -40.97 -5.15 6.69
CA ALA A 283 -40.66 -5.82 5.43
C ALA A 283 -40.46 -4.84 4.26
N ILE A 284 -41.31 -3.81 4.15
CA ILE A 284 -41.29 -2.83 3.07
C ILE A 284 -40.02 -1.99 3.16
N GLU A 285 -39.67 -1.53 4.36
CA GLU A 285 -38.43 -0.78 4.58
C GLU A 285 -37.19 -1.62 4.25
N THR A 286 -37.18 -2.90 4.64
CA THR A 286 -36.09 -3.83 4.32
C THR A 286 -35.93 -3.98 2.80
N LEU A 287 -37.05 -4.17 2.06
CA LEU A 287 -37.04 -4.26 0.60
C LEU A 287 -36.52 -2.96 -0.06
N ASN A 288 -36.96 -1.81 0.44
CA ASN A 288 -36.46 -0.52 -0.04
C ASN A 288 -34.93 -0.39 0.18
N LEU A 289 -34.43 -0.77 1.36
CA LEU A 289 -33.00 -0.79 1.64
C LEU A 289 -32.24 -1.75 0.71
N VAL A 290 -32.80 -2.91 0.40
CA VAL A 290 -32.21 -3.86 -0.56
C VAL A 290 -32.14 -3.25 -1.96
N MET A 291 -33.19 -2.55 -2.41
CA MET A 291 -33.24 -1.98 -3.75
C MET A 291 -32.31 -0.78 -3.94
N ILE A 292 -32.31 0.17 -3.00
CA ILE A 292 -31.64 1.48 -3.19
C ILE A 292 -30.64 1.83 -2.08
N GLY A 293 -30.68 1.19 -0.91
CA GLY A 293 -29.82 1.51 0.21
C GLY A 293 -28.38 1.01 -0.01
N GLU A 294 -27.41 1.72 0.52
CA GLU A 294 -26.03 1.25 0.57
C GLU A 294 -25.75 0.44 1.83
N PRO A 295 -25.06 -0.70 1.74
CA PRO A 295 -24.72 -1.47 2.93
C PRO A 295 -23.71 -0.70 3.80
N ILE A 296 -23.90 -0.72 5.10
CA ILE A 296 -22.97 -0.13 6.05
C ILE A 296 -21.60 -0.84 5.90
N PRO A 297 -20.48 -0.12 5.74
CA PRO A 297 -19.17 -0.77 5.72
C PRO A 297 -18.95 -1.64 6.95
N ILE A 298 -18.56 -2.90 6.75
CA ILE A 298 -18.42 -3.90 7.82
C ILE A 298 -17.49 -3.39 8.93
N ARG A 299 -16.43 -2.67 8.57
CA ARG A 299 -15.47 -2.13 9.52
C ARG A 299 -15.99 -1.03 10.44
N ARG A 300 -17.19 -0.49 10.17
CA ARG A 300 -17.88 0.40 11.14
C ARG A 300 -18.45 -0.38 12.33
N THR A 301 -18.93 -1.59 12.10
CA THR A 301 -19.50 -2.46 13.14
C THR A 301 -18.50 -3.47 13.69
N ASN A 302 -17.50 -3.85 12.87
CA ASN A 302 -16.40 -4.74 13.23
C ASN A 302 -15.06 -4.18 12.73
N PRO A 303 -14.37 -3.31 13.50
CA PRO A 303 -13.09 -2.70 13.10
C PRO A 303 -11.97 -3.71 12.82
N THR A 304 -12.07 -4.95 13.34
CA THR A 304 -11.10 -6.02 13.13
C THR A 304 -11.25 -6.72 11.78
N CYS A 305 -12.33 -6.43 11.04
CA CYS A 305 -12.56 -7.01 9.73
C CYS A 305 -11.46 -6.61 8.74
N PRO A 306 -10.82 -7.57 8.05
CA PRO A 306 -9.86 -7.28 7.00
C PRO A 306 -10.49 -6.50 5.84
N ARG A 307 -9.76 -5.50 5.34
CA ARG A 307 -10.24 -4.66 4.21
C ARG A 307 -10.61 -5.47 2.99
N ASP A 308 -9.83 -6.50 2.68
CA ASP A 308 -10.06 -7.32 1.49
C ASP A 308 -11.38 -8.08 1.57
N LEU A 309 -11.74 -8.64 2.73
CA LEU A 309 -13.04 -9.32 2.92
C LEU A 309 -14.21 -8.35 2.87
N GLU A 310 -14.07 -7.15 3.43
CA GLU A 310 -15.06 -6.09 3.28
C GLU A 310 -15.26 -5.76 1.79
N THR A 311 -14.17 -5.54 1.05
CA THR A 311 -14.21 -5.24 -0.39
C THR A 311 -14.86 -6.36 -1.20
N ILE A 312 -14.51 -7.63 -0.93
CA ILE A 312 -15.11 -8.80 -1.58
C ILE A 312 -16.62 -8.85 -1.32
N SER A 313 -17.03 -8.70 -0.06
CA SER A 313 -18.43 -8.73 0.32
C SER A 313 -19.23 -7.58 -0.32
N LEU A 314 -18.73 -6.35 -0.24
CA LEU A 314 -19.38 -5.16 -0.81
C LEU A 314 -19.48 -5.23 -2.33
N LYS A 315 -18.49 -5.80 -3.04
CA LYS A 315 -18.56 -6.03 -4.48
C LYS A 315 -19.73 -6.97 -4.85
N CYS A 316 -19.98 -8.02 -4.08
CA CYS A 316 -21.12 -8.89 -4.30
C CYS A 316 -22.46 -8.17 -4.09
N LEU A 317 -22.51 -7.17 -3.17
CA LEU A 317 -23.70 -6.44 -2.79
C LEU A 317 -24.04 -5.25 -3.69
N ASN A 318 -23.31 -5.06 -4.81
CA ASN A 318 -23.63 -4.05 -5.80
C ASN A 318 -25.06 -4.24 -6.34
N LYS A 319 -25.73 -3.12 -6.57
CA LYS A 319 -27.15 -3.14 -7.01
C LYS A 319 -27.29 -3.71 -8.41
N LEU A 320 -26.43 -3.27 -9.35
CA LEU A 320 -26.41 -3.80 -10.70
C LEU A 320 -25.68 -5.15 -10.74
N PRO A 321 -26.27 -6.20 -11.32
CA PRO A 321 -25.59 -7.48 -11.48
C PRO A 321 -24.25 -7.40 -12.20
N SER A 322 -24.12 -6.52 -13.22
CA SER A 322 -22.88 -6.29 -13.98
C SER A 322 -21.68 -5.87 -13.12
N ASP A 323 -21.93 -5.23 -11.98
CA ASP A 323 -20.89 -4.69 -11.11
C ASP A 323 -20.44 -5.70 -10.03
N ARG A 324 -21.13 -6.85 -9.95
CA ARG A 324 -20.79 -7.97 -9.09
C ARG A 324 -19.69 -8.83 -9.74
N TYR A 325 -19.36 -9.95 -9.11
CA TYR A 325 -18.54 -10.97 -9.78
C TYR A 325 -19.37 -11.62 -10.90
N PRO A 326 -18.79 -11.80 -12.10
CA PRO A 326 -19.47 -12.43 -13.24
C PRO A 326 -19.94 -13.86 -12.95
N THR A 327 -19.12 -14.63 -12.20
CA THR A 327 -19.37 -16.02 -11.85
C THR A 327 -19.12 -16.29 -10.36
N SER A 328 -19.69 -17.36 -9.83
CA SER A 328 -19.37 -17.84 -8.49
C SER A 328 -17.91 -18.30 -8.39
N ARG A 329 -17.30 -18.73 -9.48
CA ARG A 329 -15.88 -19.08 -9.57
C ARG A 329 -14.98 -17.86 -9.33
N ASP A 330 -15.30 -16.71 -9.92
CA ASP A 330 -14.51 -15.48 -9.72
C ASP A 330 -14.57 -15.03 -8.25
N PHE A 331 -15.74 -15.14 -7.64
CA PHE A 331 -15.92 -14.87 -6.21
C PHE A 331 -15.13 -15.87 -5.33
N HIS A 332 -15.19 -17.17 -5.64
CA HIS A 332 -14.40 -18.22 -5.00
C HIS A 332 -12.89 -17.92 -5.09
N HIS A 333 -12.41 -17.51 -6.24
CA HIS A 333 -11.00 -17.21 -6.47
C HIS A 333 -10.53 -16.06 -5.57
N ASP A 334 -11.29 -14.99 -5.41
CA ASP A 334 -10.92 -13.87 -4.55
C ASP A 334 -10.92 -14.24 -3.06
N LEU A 335 -11.89 -15.06 -2.61
CA LEU A 335 -11.88 -15.62 -1.26
C LEU A 335 -10.65 -16.50 -1.02
N THR A 336 -10.31 -17.34 -2.00
CA THR A 336 -9.14 -18.22 -1.93
C THR A 336 -7.83 -17.41 -1.92
N ARG A 337 -7.72 -16.35 -2.73
CA ARG A 337 -6.59 -15.42 -2.71
C ARG A 337 -6.43 -14.78 -1.34
N TYR A 338 -7.52 -14.29 -0.75
CA TYR A 338 -7.50 -13.75 0.61
C TYR A 338 -6.98 -14.79 1.62
N ILE A 339 -7.49 -16.03 1.58
CA ILE A 339 -7.06 -17.12 2.48
C ILE A 339 -5.56 -17.42 2.33
N LYS A 340 -5.03 -17.35 1.09
CA LYS A 340 -3.60 -17.54 0.78
C LYS A 340 -2.75 -16.29 1.06
N GLY A 341 -3.37 -15.15 1.41
CA GLY A 341 -2.69 -13.87 1.58
C GLY A 341 -2.23 -13.26 0.25
N GLU A 342 -2.94 -13.56 -0.85
CA GLU A 342 -2.69 -13.03 -2.20
C GLU A 342 -3.55 -11.78 -2.46
N PRO A 343 -3.10 -10.83 -3.29
CA PRO A 343 -3.92 -9.70 -3.70
C PRO A 343 -5.22 -10.15 -4.35
N ILE A 344 -6.34 -9.56 -3.94
CA ILE A 344 -7.66 -9.85 -4.48
C ILE A 344 -7.92 -9.07 -5.77
N HIS A 345 -8.73 -9.62 -6.68
CA HIS A 345 -9.08 -8.95 -7.94
C HIS A 345 -10.18 -7.88 -7.76
N ALA A 346 -11.00 -7.99 -6.71
CA ALA A 346 -12.05 -7.01 -6.42
C ALA A 346 -11.51 -5.59 -6.21
N ARG A 347 -10.25 -5.48 -5.80
CA ARG A 347 -9.57 -4.22 -5.59
C ARG A 347 -8.26 -4.25 -6.38
N PRO A 348 -8.10 -3.37 -7.40
CA PRO A 348 -6.78 -3.21 -8.01
C PRO A 348 -5.82 -2.77 -6.91
N SER A 349 -4.87 -3.64 -6.55
CA SER A 349 -3.83 -3.32 -5.60
C SER A 349 -2.98 -2.19 -6.17
N THR A 350 -2.75 -1.13 -5.38
CA THR A 350 -1.77 -0.11 -5.75
C THR A 350 -0.40 -0.78 -5.91
N THR A 351 0.45 -0.24 -6.80
CA THR A 351 1.83 -0.71 -7.02
C THR A 351 2.61 -0.84 -5.70
N TYR A 352 2.31 0.02 -4.73
CA TYR A 352 2.91 -0.02 -3.39
C TYR A 352 2.46 -1.25 -2.57
N GLU A 353 1.16 -1.59 -2.58
CA GLU A 353 0.63 -2.77 -1.88
C GLU A 353 1.12 -4.08 -2.51
N GLN A 354 1.28 -4.11 -3.85
CA GLN A 354 1.87 -5.24 -4.56
C GLN A 354 3.32 -5.44 -4.14
N LEU A 355 4.11 -4.36 -4.09
CA LEU A 355 5.51 -4.39 -3.64
C LEU A 355 5.61 -4.88 -2.19
N PHE A 356 4.80 -4.34 -1.28
CA PHE A 356 4.83 -4.71 0.13
C PHE A 356 4.45 -6.17 0.37
N SER A 357 3.39 -6.65 -0.30
CA SER A 357 2.99 -8.06 -0.21
C SER A 357 4.02 -9.00 -0.82
N TRP A 358 4.70 -8.57 -1.90
CA TRP A 358 5.81 -9.31 -2.48
C TRP A 358 7.01 -9.38 -1.53
N CYS A 359 7.41 -8.27 -0.92
CA CYS A 359 8.48 -8.22 0.08
C CYS A 359 8.24 -9.18 1.24
N ARG A 360 7.00 -9.25 1.73
CA ARG A 360 6.62 -10.14 2.84
C ARG A 360 6.69 -11.63 2.48
N ARG A 361 6.41 -11.98 1.21
CA ARG A 361 6.49 -13.37 0.73
C ARG A 361 7.89 -13.82 0.38
N ASN A 362 8.77 -12.87 0.04
CA ASN A 362 10.14 -13.15 -0.40
C ASN A 362 11.14 -12.44 0.53
N PRO A 363 11.32 -12.93 1.77
CA PRO A 363 12.17 -12.24 2.75
C PRO A 363 13.64 -12.20 2.32
N LEU A 364 14.19 -13.27 1.73
CA LEU A 364 15.60 -13.33 1.31
C LEU A 364 15.96 -12.26 0.25
N PRO A 365 15.30 -12.15 -0.92
CA PRO A 365 15.63 -11.10 -1.88
C PRO A 365 15.33 -9.69 -1.35
N THR A 366 14.34 -9.54 -0.48
CA THR A 366 14.03 -8.25 0.16
C THR A 366 15.14 -7.79 1.10
N THR A 367 15.66 -8.70 1.94
CA THR A 367 16.78 -8.37 2.84
C THR A 367 18.05 -8.05 2.06
N VAL A 368 18.33 -8.77 0.97
CA VAL A 368 19.46 -8.47 0.08
C VAL A 368 19.30 -7.09 -0.57
N ALA A 369 18.11 -6.75 -1.08
CA ALA A 369 17.85 -5.43 -1.68
C ALA A 369 18.01 -4.28 -0.67
N ILE A 370 17.48 -4.44 0.54
CA ILE A 370 17.63 -3.43 1.62
C ILE A 370 19.10 -3.30 2.03
N ALA A 371 19.80 -4.41 2.21
CA ALA A 371 21.22 -4.40 2.56
C ALA A 371 22.07 -3.71 1.48
N SER A 372 21.77 -3.96 0.20
CA SER A 372 22.44 -3.30 -0.93
C SER A 372 22.20 -1.79 -0.95
N LEU A 373 20.96 -1.34 -0.68
CA LEU A 373 20.64 0.09 -0.59
C LEU A 373 21.33 0.78 0.59
N LEU A 374 21.37 0.13 1.75
CA LEU A 374 22.07 0.65 2.92
C LEU A 374 23.58 0.73 2.67
N MET A 375 24.16 -0.28 2.04
CA MET A 375 25.57 -0.28 1.66
C MET A 375 25.88 0.86 0.67
N LEU A 376 25.04 1.08 -0.33
CA LEU A 376 25.18 2.18 -1.28
C LEU A 376 25.09 3.55 -0.57
N ALA A 377 24.17 3.71 0.38
CA ALA A 377 24.03 4.93 1.16
C ALA A 377 25.26 5.20 2.05
N LEU A 378 25.79 4.16 2.71
CA LEU A 378 27.02 4.27 3.50
C LEU A 378 28.23 4.61 2.65
N LEU A 379 28.33 4.04 1.45
CA LEU A 379 29.41 4.32 0.51
C LEU A 379 29.33 5.75 -0.03
N SER A 380 28.14 6.23 -0.38
CA SER A 380 27.96 7.61 -0.83
C SER A 380 28.26 8.62 0.28
N ALA A 381 27.86 8.33 1.52
CA ALA A 381 28.19 9.16 2.68
C ALA A 381 29.70 9.16 2.97
N SER A 382 30.37 8.01 2.91
CA SER A 382 31.83 7.89 3.05
C SER A 382 32.56 8.67 1.97
N PHE A 383 32.12 8.54 0.72
CA PHE A 383 32.69 9.29 -0.40
C PHE A 383 32.54 10.80 -0.21
N ALA A 384 31.34 11.28 0.16
CA ALA A 384 31.10 12.69 0.42
C ALA A 384 31.96 13.24 1.57
N TRP A 385 32.11 12.45 2.65
CA TRP A 385 32.95 12.82 3.79
C TRP A 385 34.43 12.92 3.41
N ILE A 386 34.94 11.95 2.65
CA ILE A 386 36.33 11.96 2.18
C ILE A 386 36.57 13.07 1.18
N ALA A 387 35.66 13.31 0.23
CA ALA A 387 35.74 14.41 -0.71
C ALA A 387 35.80 15.76 0.03
N HIS A 388 34.97 15.95 1.03
CA HIS A 388 34.98 17.17 1.87
C HIS A 388 36.31 17.33 2.63
N ARG A 389 36.80 16.24 3.24
CA ARG A 389 38.08 16.23 3.96
C ARG A 389 39.26 16.56 3.01
N ASN A 390 39.32 15.95 1.83
CA ASN A 390 40.36 16.22 0.86
C ASN A 390 40.33 17.67 0.37
N GLN A 391 39.13 18.22 0.15
CA GLN A 391 38.98 19.62 -0.25
C GLN A 391 39.53 20.59 0.81
N SER A 392 39.25 20.33 2.10
CA SER A 392 39.78 21.17 3.19
C SER A 392 41.30 21.08 3.33
N VAL A 393 41.90 19.92 3.12
CA VAL A 393 43.35 19.73 3.12
C VAL A 393 44.00 20.47 1.95
N ILE A 394 43.45 20.34 0.73
CA ILE A 394 43.94 21.04 -0.47
C ILE A 394 43.88 22.56 -0.27
N GLN A 395 42.77 23.09 0.23
CA GLN A 395 42.65 24.53 0.51
C GLN A 395 43.69 25.01 1.53
N THR A 396 43.97 24.24 2.55
CA THR A 396 45.00 24.60 3.56
C THR A 396 46.40 24.62 2.93
N ILE A 397 46.71 23.64 2.08
CA ILE A 397 47.99 23.58 1.37
C ILE A 397 48.09 24.74 0.39
N GLU A 398 47.08 24.99 -0.46
CA GLU A 398 47.09 26.09 -1.43
C GLU A 398 47.24 27.46 -0.73
N THR A 399 46.59 27.68 0.40
CA THR A 399 46.71 28.94 1.16
C THR A 399 48.14 29.14 1.70
N ARG A 400 48.75 28.06 2.19
CA ARG A 400 50.12 28.07 2.72
C ARG A 400 51.13 28.32 1.59
N ASP A 401 50.96 27.62 0.46
CA ASP A 401 51.87 27.74 -0.68
C ASP A 401 51.80 29.11 -1.35
N MET A 402 50.59 29.70 -1.47
CA MET A 402 50.42 31.08 -1.94
C MET A 402 51.16 32.05 -1.00
N ARG A 403 51.14 31.84 0.31
CA ARG A 403 51.84 32.69 1.27
C ARG A 403 53.36 32.57 1.12
N VAL A 404 53.87 31.36 0.88
CA VAL A 404 55.31 31.12 0.62
C VAL A 404 55.74 31.85 -0.64
N GLU A 405 54.99 31.79 -1.74
CA GLU A 405 55.28 32.51 -2.98
C GLU A 405 55.23 34.04 -2.83
N GLU A 406 54.25 34.54 -2.10
CA GLU A 406 54.12 35.96 -1.75
C GLU A 406 55.35 36.43 -0.96
N LEU A 407 55.75 35.68 0.07
CA LEU A 407 56.94 35.99 0.87
C LEU A 407 58.21 35.94 0.03
N ARG A 408 58.35 34.93 -0.86
CA ARG A 408 59.46 34.83 -1.76
C ARG A 408 59.60 36.09 -2.65
N GLY A 409 58.51 36.53 -3.26
CA GLY A 409 58.47 37.74 -4.07
C GLY A 409 58.83 39.00 -3.25
N LYS A 410 58.29 39.08 -2.03
CA LYS A 410 58.51 40.19 -1.12
C LYS A 410 59.96 40.27 -0.65
N ILE A 411 60.59 39.14 -0.31
CA ILE A 411 61.99 39.06 0.12
C ILE A 411 62.91 39.57 -0.98
N LEU A 412 62.75 39.12 -2.25
CA LEU A 412 63.53 39.55 -3.38
C LEU A 412 63.37 41.06 -3.66
N TYR A 413 62.13 41.55 -3.58
CA TYR A 413 61.84 42.96 -3.75
C TYR A 413 62.48 43.82 -2.65
N LEU A 414 62.38 43.42 -1.39
CA LEU A 414 62.95 44.16 -0.27
C LEU A 414 64.50 44.18 -0.31
N ASP A 415 65.12 43.05 -0.69
CA ASP A 415 66.59 43.02 -0.92
C ASP A 415 67.04 44.02 -1.99
N GLU A 416 66.29 44.07 -3.10
CA GLU A 416 66.59 45.06 -4.15
C GLU A 416 66.41 46.51 -3.68
N VAL A 417 65.38 46.78 -2.88
CA VAL A 417 65.12 48.09 -2.26
C VAL A 417 66.23 48.50 -1.32
N LEU A 418 66.72 47.59 -0.46
CA LEU A 418 67.82 47.87 0.46
C LEU A 418 69.13 48.14 -0.32
N THR A 419 69.51 47.29 -1.28
CA THR A 419 70.68 47.44 -2.13
C THR A 419 70.67 48.78 -2.86
N ASN A 420 69.57 49.11 -3.51
CA ASN A 420 69.43 50.38 -4.24
C ASN A 420 69.42 51.57 -3.28
N SER A 421 68.90 51.48 -2.07
CA SER A 421 68.89 52.55 -1.08
C SER A 421 70.35 52.85 -0.63
N CYS A 422 71.14 51.81 -0.35
CA CYS A 422 72.52 51.97 0.01
C CYS A 422 73.33 52.65 -1.14
N ALA A 423 73.20 52.14 -2.38
CA ALA A 423 73.89 52.73 -3.55
C ALA A 423 73.46 54.17 -3.79
N LEU A 424 72.20 54.53 -3.73
CA LEU A 424 71.67 55.88 -3.96
C LEU A 424 72.10 56.85 -2.86
N ALA A 425 72.19 56.40 -1.60
CA ALA A 425 72.69 57.23 -0.51
C ALA A 425 74.12 57.71 -0.75
N THR A 426 74.98 56.79 -1.21
CA THR A 426 76.39 57.12 -1.47
C THR A 426 76.57 57.99 -2.73
N LEU A 427 75.65 57.91 -3.71
CA LEU A 427 75.72 58.67 -4.96
C LEU A 427 75.10 60.08 -4.87
N THR A 428 74.05 60.24 -4.07
CA THR A 428 73.25 61.46 -4.06
C THR A 428 73.43 62.33 -2.80
N ASP A 429 74.11 61.82 -1.80
CA ASP A 429 74.35 62.47 -0.51
C ASP A 429 73.04 62.90 0.23
N ASP A 430 71.97 62.12 -0.02
CA ASP A 430 70.60 62.40 0.48
C ASP A 430 70.18 61.39 1.59
N SER A 431 70.00 61.86 2.82
CA SER A 431 69.67 61.08 4.00
C SER A 431 68.36 60.27 3.88
N LYS A 432 67.47 60.65 2.95
CA LYS A 432 66.21 59.92 2.71
C LYS A 432 66.44 58.47 2.33
N TRP A 433 67.54 58.13 1.72
CA TRP A 433 67.88 56.78 1.32
C TRP A 433 68.29 55.91 2.51
N ALA A 434 68.96 56.50 3.51
CA ALA A 434 69.29 55.86 4.75
C ALA A 434 68.00 55.61 5.58
N GLU A 435 67.07 56.62 5.60
CA GLU A 435 65.74 56.42 6.27
C GLU A 435 64.92 55.30 5.61
N ARG A 436 64.97 55.27 4.27
CA ARG A 436 64.31 54.18 3.50
C ARG A 436 64.91 52.81 3.83
N TYR A 437 66.21 52.69 3.92
CA TYR A 437 66.92 51.46 4.28
C TYR A 437 66.45 50.99 5.66
N GLN A 438 66.47 51.88 6.67
CA GLN A 438 66.06 51.59 8.04
C GLN A 438 64.58 51.21 8.14
N GLN A 439 63.73 51.71 7.28
CA GLN A 439 62.31 51.39 7.24
C GLN A 439 62.05 49.96 6.74
N TYR A 440 62.79 49.54 5.68
CA TYR A 440 62.53 48.25 5.00
C TYR A 440 63.37 47.07 5.52
N GLU A 441 64.51 47.30 6.19
CA GLU A 441 65.38 46.27 6.76
C GLU A 441 64.60 45.36 7.76
N PRO A 442 63.82 45.87 8.75
CA PRO A 442 63.05 45.05 9.68
C PRO A 442 61.97 44.20 8.95
N GLU A 443 61.44 44.76 7.84
CA GLU A 443 60.43 44.09 7.04
C GLU A 443 60.99 42.91 6.24
N LEU A 444 62.22 43.04 5.73
CA LEU A 444 62.95 41.95 5.10
C LEU A 444 63.21 40.82 6.10
N ILE A 445 63.74 41.16 7.28
CA ILE A 445 64.03 40.19 8.35
C ILE A 445 62.76 39.43 8.74
N ALA A 446 61.66 40.16 9.01
CA ALA A 446 60.40 39.56 9.38
C ALA A 446 59.82 38.63 8.28
N SER A 447 60.00 39.02 7.01
CA SER A 447 59.55 38.20 5.87
C SER A 447 60.40 36.92 5.69
N ILE A 448 61.67 36.99 5.97
CA ILE A 448 62.58 35.83 5.98
C ILE A 448 62.20 34.87 7.15
N ASP A 449 62.01 35.41 8.35
CA ASP A 449 61.63 34.61 9.52
C ASP A 449 60.31 33.89 9.31
N GLU A 450 59.30 34.58 8.74
CA GLU A 450 58.02 34.00 8.39
C GLU A 450 58.19 32.90 7.31
N ALA A 451 58.99 33.11 6.28
CA ALA A 451 59.27 32.12 5.23
C ALA A 451 59.97 30.87 5.80
N VAL A 452 60.93 31.05 6.72
CA VAL A 452 61.60 29.94 7.42
C VAL A 452 60.65 29.19 8.34
N ALA A 453 59.72 29.87 9.01
CA ALA A 453 58.71 29.23 9.84
C ALA A 453 57.76 28.35 8.99
N LEU A 454 57.43 28.76 7.78
CA LEU A 454 56.63 28.00 6.84
C LEU A 454 57.37 26.85 6.18
N VAL A 455 58.69 27.03 5.87
CA VAL A 455 59.54 26.04 5.21
C VAL A 455 60.84 25.86 6.01
N PRO A 456 60.82 25.10 7.12
CA PRO A 456 61.99 24.97 8.01
C PRO A 456 63.26 24.42 7.31
N ASP A 457 63.09 23.58 6.29
CA ASP A 457 64.17 23.00 5.51
C ASP A 457 64.96 24.03 4.71
N ALA A 458 64.37 25.19 4.43
CA ALA A 458 65.07 26.29 3.73
C ALA A 458 66.02 27.06 4.66
N LYS A 459 65.90 26.92 5.99
CA LYS A 459 66.75 27.57 6.97
C LYS A 459 68.23 27.25 6.76
N SER A 460 68.54 26.00 6.43
CA SER A 460 69.93 25.55 6.22
C SER A 460 70.67 26.31 5.09
N GLU A 461 69.91 26.78 4.08
CA GLU A 461 70.49 27.58 2.98
C GLU A 461 70.70 29.01 3.42
N LEU A 462 69.83 29.57 4.23
CA LEU A 462 69.97 30.90 4.80
C LEU A 462 71.17 30.97 5.79
N ASP A 463 71.33 29.94 6.64
CA ASP A 463 72.47 29.88 7.60
C ASP A 463 73.81 29.88 6.92
N LYS A 464 73.92 29.36 5.65
CA LYS A 464 75.19 29.40 4.84
C LYS A 464 75.54 30.78 4.40
N VAL A 465 74.63 31.70 4.34
CA VAL A 465 74.80 33.09 3.85
C VAL A 465 74.83 34.10 4.98
N ASN A 466 74.55 33.70 6.20
CA ASN A 466 74.50 34.62 7.36
C ASN A 466 75.81 35.37 7.59
N ASP A 467 76.95 34.70 7.42
CA ASP A 467 78.25 35.35 7.55
C ASP A 467 78.48 36.45 6.47
N ALA A 468 78.10 36.16 5.24
CA ALA A 468 78.21 37.15 4.14
C ALA A 468 77.24 38.33 4.37
N ASN A 469 76.01 38.02 4.84
CA ASN A 469 74.96 39.02 5.19
C ASN A 469 75.39 39.92 6.36
N GLY A 470 75.93 39.33 7.45
CA GLY A 470 76.46 40.13 8.56
C GLY A 470 77.56 41.08 8.17
N GLN A 471 78.50 40.64 7.34
CA GLN A 471 79.57 41.48 6.80
C GLN A 471 79.07 42.59 5.84
N LEU A 472 78.04 42.31 5.02
CA LEU A 472 77.36 43.30 4.19
C LEU A 472 76.69 44.38 5.00
N ILE A 473 75.89 43.99 6.00
CA ILE A 473 75.21 44.92 6.91
C ILE A 473 76.23 45.84 7.61
N GLU A 474 77.37 45.32 8.02
CA GLU A 474 78.41 46.12 8.65
C GLU A 474 79.04 47.11 7.63
N LEU A 475 79.30 46.68 6.42
CA LEU A 475 79.83 47.54 5.37
C LEU A 475 78.85 48.63 4.94
N GLU A 476 77.55 48.27 4.84
CA GLU A 476 76.48 49.21 4.52
C GLU A 476 76.26 50.23 5.64
N ALA A 477 76.27 49.78 6.90
CA ALA A 477 76.21 50.70 8.06
C ALA A 477 77.36 51.69 8.09
N ASN A 478 78.56 51.21 7.79
CA ASN A 478 79.76 52.09 7.66
C ASN A 478 79.61 53.07 6.51
N ALA A 479 79.09 52.65 5.35
CA ALA A 479 78.84 53.54 4.20
C ALA A 479 77.77 54.61 4.58
N PHE A 480 76.67 54.27 5.26
CA PHE A 480 75.72 55.26 5.74
C PHE A 480 76.35 56.23 6.78
N ALA A 481 77.25 55.76 7.65
CA ALA A 481 77.95 56.65 8.59
C ALA A 481 78.82 57.66 7.84
N LEU A 482 79.56 57.24 6.82
CA LEU A 482 80.38 58.10 5.99
C LEU A 482 79.54 59.12 5.19
N VAL A 483 78.41 58.72 4.65
CA VAL A 483 77.46 59.64 3.98
C VAL A 483 77.00 60.72 4.99
N LYS A 484 76.64 60.32 6.20
CA LYS A 484 76.20 61.24 7.27
C LYS A 484 77.32 62.26 7.68
N GLU A 485 78.57 61.85 7.54
CA GLU A 485 79.73 62.73 7.77
C GLU A 485 80.07 63.61 6.54
N GLY A 486 79.34 63.49 5.42
CA GLY A 486 79.59 64.23 4.19
C GLY A 486 80.76 63.67 3.36
N ARG A 487 81.16 62.42 3.59
CA ARG A 487 82.28 61.71 2.95
C ARG A 487 81.74 60.69 1.90
N SER A 488 80.88 61.11 1.04
CA SER A 488 80.15 60.26 0.09
C SER A 488 81.05 59.57 -0.90
N THR A 489 82.17 60.19 -1.27
CA THR A 489 83.19 59.55 -2.17
C THR A 489 83.87 58.37 -1.51
N GLU A 490 84.13 58.41 -0.20
CA GLU A 490 84.68 57.26 0.54
C GLU A 490 83.62 56.21 0.78
N ALA A 491 82.39 56.59 1.04
CA ALA A 491 81.27 55.68 1.13
C ALA A 491 81.07 54.92 -0.19
N TRP A 492 81.09 55.60 -1.32
CA TRP A 492 80.99 54.97 -2.62
C TRP A 492 82.22 54.03 -2.88
N SER A 493 83.42 54.40 -2.52
CA SER A 493 84.60 53.54 -2.62
C SER A 493 84.46 52.27 -1.82
N LEU A 494 83.76 52.33 -0.64
CA LEU A 494 83.51 51.18 0.22
C LEU A 494 82.55 50.19 -0.44
N ILE A 495 81.39 50.64 -0.94
CA ILE A 495 80.39 49.77 -1.57
C ILE A 495 80.75 49.35 -2.99
N SER A 496 81.65 50.07 -3.67
CA SER A 496 82.22 49.68 -4.97
C SER A 496 83.47 48.80 -4.83
N SER A 497 83.93 48.51 -3.60
CA SER A 497 85.13 47.69 -3.36
C SER A 497 84.94 46.25 -3.79
N ASP A 498 86.01 45.58 -4.20
CA ASP A 498 85.96 44.14 -4.52
C ASP A 498 85.46 43.30 -3.38
N THR A 499 85.74 43.70 -2.14
CA THR A 499 85.28 43.02 -0.94
C THR A 499 83.75 43.07 -0.78
N TYR A 500 83.18 44.27 -0.94
CA TYR A 500 81.70 44.43 -0.89
C TYR A 500 81.05 43.65 -2.05
N GLN A 501 81.55 43.79 -3.26
CA GLN A 501 80.99 43.13 -4.45
C GLN A 501 81.11 41.62 -4.39
N LEU A 502 82.16 41.07 -3.76
CA LEU A 502 82.26 39.63 -3.52
C LEU A 502 81.20 39.16 -2.49
N LYS A 503 81.09 39.85 -1.35
CA LYS A 503 80.13 39.50 -0.31
C LYS A 503 78.67 39.65 -0.78
N LYS A 504 78.38 40.67 -1.59
CA LYS A 504 77.12 40.89 -2.21
C LYS A 504 76.71 39.74 -3.15
N ARG A 505 77.66 39.27 -4.01
CA ARG A 505 77.45 38.12 -4.89
C ARG A 505 77.23 36.84 -4.11
N ASP A 506 77.97 36.60 -3.03
CA ASP A 506 77.81 35.42 -2.19
C ASP A 506 76.44 35.42 -1.52
N TYR A 507 75.98 36.58 -0.99
CA TYR A 507 74.69 36.79 -0.41
C TYR A 507 73.56 36.62 -1.45
N GLU A 508 73.65 37.29 -2.61
CA GLU A 508 72.63 37.15 -3.68
C GLU A 508 72.53 35.73 -4.19
N HIS A 509 73.63 35.01 -4.34
CA HIS A 509 73.61 33.59 -4.70
C HIS A 509 72.90 32.76 -3.68
N GLY A 510 73.19 32.96 -2.41
CA GLY A 510 72.52 32.26 -1.33
C GLY A 510 71.00 32.56 -1.22
N LEU A 511 70.63 33.84 -1.38
CA LEU A 511 69.25 34.27 -1.44
C LEU A 511 68.45 33.62 -2.62
N GLN A 512 69.13 33.48 -3.78
CA GLN A 512 68.59 32.78 -4.95
C GLN A 512 68.37 31.27 -4.65
N VAL A 513 69.33 30.62 -3.99
CA VAL A 513 69.21 29.20 -3.59
C VAL A 513 68.12 29.04 -2.59
N PHE A 514 68.01 29.91 -1.57
CA PHE A 514 66.91 29.94 -0.60
C PHE A 514 65.55 30.12 -1.30
N SER A 515 65.42 31.12 -2.18
CA SER A 515 64.21 31.37 -2.96
C SER A 515 63.80 30.18 -3.83
N ARG A 516 64.78 29.47 -4.44
CA ARG A 516 64.54 28.25 -5.21
C ARG A 516 64.03 27.13 -4.31
N LYS A 517 64.61 26.94 -3.12
CA LYS A 517 64.20 25.93 -2.15
C LYS A 517 62.76 26.14 -1.70
N LEU A 518 62.34 27.40 -1.45
CA LEU A 518 60.95 27.75 -1.15
C LEU A 518 60.02 27.33 -2.27
N ARG A 519 60.34 27.64 -3.50
CA ARG A 519 59.53 27.29 -4.68
C ARG A 519 59.43 25.77 -4.89
N ASP A 520 60.56 25.05 -4.82
CA ASP A 520 60.63 23.62 -5.06
C ASP A 520 59.78 22.85 -3.99
N HIS A 521 59.83 23.31 -2.72
CA HIS A 521 59.03 22.76 -1.64
C HIS A 521 57.52 22.92 -1.92
N SER A 522 57.08 24.12 -2.34
CA SER A 522 55.70 24.40 -2.70
C SER A 522 55.24 23.50 -3.85
N GLU A 523 56.00 23.42 -4.95
CA GLU A 523 55.62 22.58 -6.10
C GLU A 523 55.55 21.08 -5.75
N GLU A 524 56.43 20.56 -4.91
CA GLU A 524 56.42 19.16 -4.49
C GLU A 524 55.21 18.86 -3.61
N THR A 525 54.90 19.74 -2.65
CA THR A 525 53.77 19.58 -1.75
C THR A 525 52.44 19.55 -2.50
N VAL A 526 52.23 20.51 -3.42
CA VAL A 526 51.02 20.56 -4.26
C VAL A 526 50.90 19.34 -5.17
N ARG A 527 52.02 18.90 -5.76
CA ARG A 527 52.07 17.75 -6.68
C ARG A 527 51.75 16.45 -5.96
N ALA A 528 52.30 16.26 -4.75
CA ALA A 528 52.00 15.11 -3.89
C ALA A 528 50.52 15.06 -3.50
N ALA A 529 49.97 16.18 -3.01
CA ALA A 529 48.56 16.27 -2.62
C ALA A 529 47.59 15.96 -3.78
N ARG A 530 47.89 16.49 -4.99
CA ARG A 530 47.07 16.20 -6.19
C ARG A 530 47.14 14.73 -6.60
N SER A 531 48.32 14.09 -6.51
CA SER A 531 48.47 12.68 -6.89
C SER A 531 47.70 11.74 -5.96
N GLU A 532 47.72 12.01 -4.64
CA GLU A 532 46.94 11.27 -3.66
C GLU A 532 45.42 11.44 -3.86
N ALA A 533 44.96 12.66 -4.07
CA ALA A 533 43.54 12.96 -4.35
C ALA A 533 43.08 12.25 -5.63
N PHE A 534 43.89 12.19 -6.68
CA PHE A 534 43.56 11.53 -7.93
C PHE A 534 43.51 9.99 -7.79
N ALA A 535 44.49 9.39 -7.11
CA ALA A 535 44.50 7.95 -6.83
C ALA A 535 43.25 7.52 -6.02
N PHE A 536 42.88 8.35 -5.05
CA PHE A 536 41.69 8.12 -4.25
C PHE A 536 40.38 8.19 -5.07
N LEU A 537 40.28 9.20 -5.97
CA LEU A 537 39.14 9.37 -6.87
C LEU A 537 38.95 8.14 -7.78
N ILE A 538 40.03 7.62 -8.37
CA ILE A 538 40.01 6.41 -9.19
C ILE A 538 39.51 5.22 -8.39
N THR A 539 40.03 5.02 -7.19
CA THR A 539 39.64 3.90 -6.32
C THR A 539 38.14 3.97 -5.98
N ALA A 540 37.62 5.16 -5.66
CA ALA A 540 36.22 5.39 -5.37
C ALA A 540 35.30 5.10 -6.58
N ILE A 541 35.70 5.51 -7.78
CA ILE A 541 34.97 5.25 -9.04
C ILE A 541 34.92 3.74 -9.32
N VAL A 542 36.04 3.03 -9.23
CA VAL A 542 36.12 1.58 -9.45
C VAL A 542 35.17 0.85 -8.47
N PHE A 543 35.20 1.27 -7.22
CA PHE A 543 34.34 0.66 -6.21
C PHE A 543 32.85 0.95 -6.46
N ALA A 544 32.48 2.17 -6.84
CA ALA A 544 31.11 2.53 -7.21
C ALA A 544 30.60 1.71 -8.41
N VAL A 545 31.44 1.48 -9.42
CA VAL A 545 31.11 0.65 -10.58
C VAL A 545 30.86 -0.80 -10.16
N LEU A 546 31.69 -1.36 -9.28
CA LEU A 546 31.51 -2.73 -8.77
C LEU A 546 30.19 -2.88 -8.00
N VAL A 547 29.83 -1.90 -7.18
CA VAL A 547 28.54 -1.88 -6.47
C VAL A 547 27.37 -1.80 -7.44
N LEU A 548 27.44 -0.98 -8.49
CA LEU A 548 26.41 -0.89 -9.52
C LEU A 548 26.26 -2.20 -10.30
N ILE A 549 27.35 -2.89 -10.63
CA ILE A 549 27.33 -4.19 -11.29
C ILE A 549 26.65 -5.23 -10.38
N PHE A 550 27.00 -5.26 -9.09
CA PHE A 550 26.38 -6.16 -8.11
C PHE A 550 24.88 -5.91 -7.97
N PHE A 551 24.48 -4.64 -7.92
CA PHE A 551 23.08 -4.23 -7.89
C PHE A 551 22.33 -4.64 -9.17
N ALA A 552 22.94 -4.43 -10.35
CA ALA A 552 22.36 -4.84 -11.64
C ALA A 552 22.16 -6.36 -11.73
N ILE A 553 23.11 -7.17 -11.24
CA ILE A 553 22.98 -8.62 -11.16
C ILE A 553 21.84 -9.02 -10.21
N GLY A 554 21.72 -8.34 -9.06
CA GLY A 554 20.61 -8.52 -8.12
C GLY A 554 19.26 -8.23 -8.76
N LEU A 555 19.15 -7.10 -9.46
CA LEU A 555 17.94 -6.67 -10.17
C LEU A 555 17.58 -7.62 -11.33
N TYR A 556 18.57 -8.04 -12.09
CA TYR A 556 18.37 -9.03 -13.17
C TYR A 556 17.87 -10.38 -12.63
N SER A 557 18.46 -10.86 -11.53
CA SER A 557 18.02 -12.08 -10.86
C SER A 557 16.60 -11.96 -10.32
N PHE A 558 16.24 -10.77 -9.80
CA PHE A 558 14.91 -10.41 -9.36
C PHE A 558 13.89 -10.44 -10.51
N PHE A 559 14.14 -9.75 -11.62
CA PHE A 559 13.24 -9.75 -12.79
C PHE A 559 13.13 -11.13 -13.43
N ARG A 560 14.20 -11.91 -13.50
CA ARG A 560 14.16 -13.29 -13.99
C ARG A 560 13.28 -14.19 -13.12
N MET A 561 13.24 -13.96 -11.80
CA MET A 561 12.40 -14.71 -10.88
C MET A 561 10.93 -14.33 -11.02
N ILE A 562 10.60 -13.03 -11.15
CA ILE A 562 9.23 -12.56 -11.42
C ILE A 562 8.71 -13.17 -12.72
N ARG A 563 9.49 -13.12 -13.79
CA ARG A 563 9.11 -13.69 -15.09
C ARG A 563 8.86 -15.21 -15.07
N LYS A 564 9.48 -15.93 -14.10
CA LYS A 564 9.21 -17.36 -13.90
C LYS A 564 7.97 -17.63 -13.08
N SER A 565 7.54 -16.70 -12.22
CA SER A 565 6.38 -16.87 -11.33
C SER A 565 5.07 -16.38 -11.95
N ASP A 566 5.09 -15.59 -13.01
CA ASP A 566 3.89 -15.07 -13.68
C ASP A 566 4.09 -14.98 -15.20
N PRO A 567 3.57 -15.97 -15.97
CA PRO A 567 3.67 -15.99 -17.43
C PRO A 567 2.89 -14.86 -18.14
N SER A 568 2.09 -14.07 -17.43
CA SER A 568 1.28 -12.98 -17.99
C SER A 568 2.07 -11.69 -18.25
N PHE A 569 3.37 -11.64 -17.90
CA PHE A 569 4.28 -10.52 -18.15
C PHE A 569 5.19 -10.72 -19.38
N SER A 570 4.75 -11.52 -20.35
CA SER A 570 5.47 -11.68 -21.65
C SER A 570 4.84 -10.82 -22.73
#